data_16c6e0b1d03cdae62d5238f1e2b109f9
#
_entry.id   16c6e0b1d03cdae62d5238f1e2b109f9
#
_cell.length_a   1.000
_cell.length_b   1.000
_cell.length_c   1.000
_cell.angle_alpha   90.00
_cell.angle_beta   90.00
_cell.angle_gamma   90.00
#
_symmetry.space_group_name_H-M   'P 1'
#
loop_
_entity.id
_entity.type
_entity.pdbx_description
1 polymer ?
#
loop_
_entity_poly.entity_id
_entity_poly.type
_entity_poly.pdbx_seq_one_letter_code
_entity_poly.pdbx_strand_id
1 'polypeptide(L)'
;MITDTSADFMDLLPEVPQPQKGPVFTYSTPEMPWLRRTLIRTVERLSGRAGFERLYRNWQQKPHNAEDSIFTQAIGELGLTADISPEEMGRIPETGPLLVVSNHPYGIIDGLFIGHLMASVRKDVKLICHSLLCQPQEAQDALLPIDFGAGPEARRTSAETRRKAVEWLDEGHVLIIFPGGGVATSVTPMARNASDFEWHPFIARLARRPGVKTLAIYVAGRNSRIFQVASHLSYALRVALIFFETKRKMNKPVTVRVAEPVECATMGKGDVVAWLRARTYAMAEPGGPEADYVFNFPPRINV
;
A
#
# COMPACT_ATOMS: atom_id res chain seq x y z
N MET A 1 57.52 -8.53 2.64
CA MET A 1 56.59 -7.40 2.56
C MET A 1 55.23 -7.97 2.19
N ILE A 2 54.36 -8.20 3.18
CA ILE A 2 53.00 -8.66 2.96
C ILE A 2 52.16 -7.38 3.10
N THR A 3 51.61 -6.92 1.99
CA THR A 3 50.74 -5.76 1.93
C THR A 3 49.37 -6.17 2.46
N ASP A 4 48.97 -5.46 3.50
CA ASP A 4 47.68 -5.56 4.18
C ASP A 4 46.54 -5.14 3.24
N THR A 5 45.74 -6.10 2.78
CA THR A 5 44.61 -5.92 1.87
C THR A 5 43.26 -5.86 2.59
N SER A 6 43.25 -5.59 3.88
CA SER A 6 42.04 -5.60 4.69
C SER A 6 41.27 -4.26 4.73
N ALA A 7 41.83 -3.18 4.18
CA ALA A 7 41.26 -1.84 4.20
C ALA A 7 40.25 -1.55 3.06
N ASP A 8 40.33 -2.27 1.94
CA ASP A 8 39.54 -1.95 0.72
C ASP A 8 38.14 -2.60 0.65
N PHE A 9 37.81 -3.50 1.58
CA PHE A 9 36.50 -4.18 1.54
C PHE A 9 35.40 -3.41 2.31
N MET A 10 35.79 -2.50 3.20
CA MET A 10 34.85 -1.68 3.99
C MET A 10 34.29 -0.49 3.19
N ASP A 11 35.00 -0.01 2.18
CA ASP A 11 34.58 1.13 1.33
C ASP A 11 33.59 0.74 0.20
N LEU A 12 33.31 -0.56 0.03
CA LEU A 12 32.37 -1.08 -0.98
C LEU A 12 30.98 -1.41 -0.42
N LEU A 13 30.78 -1.26 0.88
CA LEU A 13 29.44 -1.40 1.44
C LEU A 13 28.64 -0.12 1.14
N PRO A 14 27.43 -0.23 0.56
CA PRO A 14 26.58 0.94 0.40
C PRO A 14 26.38 1.58 1.77
N GLU A 15 26.63 2.88 1.87
CA GLU A 15 26.35 3.66 3.10
C GLU A 15 24.94 3.33 3.57
N VAL A 16 24.84 2.80 4.79
CA VAL A 16 23.55 2.63 5.48
C VAL A 16 22.92 4.02 5.55
N PRO A 17 21.74 4.25 4.96
CA PRO A 17 21.13 5.56 4.97
C PRO A 17 21.03 6.04 6.42
N GLN A 18 21.71 7.14 6.76
CA GLN A 18 21.65 7.76 8.08
C GLN A 18 20.17 8.04 8.39
N PRO A 19 19.68 7.76 9.61
CA PRO A 19 18.30 8.01 9.96
C PRO A 19 17.97 9.48 9.69
N GLN A 20 17.04 9.73 8.81
CA GLN A 20 16.65 11.08 8.40
C GLN A 20 16.23 11.86 9.64
N LYS A 21 16.99 12.90 10.01
CA LYS A 21 16.66 13.85 11.07
C LYS A 21 15.50 14.75 10.63
N GLY A 22 14.31 14.16 10.46
CA GLY A 22 13.12 14.87 10.00
C GLY A 22 11.85 14.29 10.58
N PRO A 23 10.72 14.98 10.42
CA PRO A 23 9.45 14.43 10.85
C PRO A 23 9.12 13.21 9.99
N VAL A 24 8.92 12.07 10.64
CA VAL A 24 8.42 10.83 10.03
C VAL A 24 6.95 11.04 9.62
N PHE A 25 6.52 10.40 8.53
CA PHE A 25 5.14 10.48 8.03
C PHE A 25 4.68 11.87 7.55
N THR A 26 5.51 12.59 6.81
CA THR A 26 5.09 13.83 6.15
C THR A 26 5.11 13.71 4.63
N TYR A 27 4.07 14.21 3.99
CA TYR A 27 4.00 14.37 2.53
C TYR A 27 4.57 15.72 2.06
N SER A 28 5.06 16.57 2.99
CA SER A 28 5.72 17.82 2.63
C SER A 28 7.20 17.60 2.40
N THR A 29 7.70 17.96 1.21
CA THR A 29 9.13 17.90 0.90
C THR A 29 9.77 19.29 0.91
N PRO A 30 11.10 19.40 1.11
CA PRO A 30 11.81 20.68 1.10
C PRO A 30 11.68 21.46 -0.23
N GLU A 31 11.54 20.72 -1.34
CA GLU A 31 11.46 21.27 -2.71
C GLU A 31 10.11 21.90 -3.03
N MET A 32 9.08 21.62 -2.22
CA MET A 32 7.75 22.21 -2.41
C MET A 32 7.75 23.72 -2.13
N PRO A 33 6.97 24.54 -2.88
CA PRO A 33 6.72 25.92 -2.56
C PRO A 33 6.26 26.10 -1.11
N TRP A 34 6.77 27.12 -0.43
CA TRP A 34 6.56 27.31 1.00
C TRP A 34 5.08 27.34 1.41
N LEU A 35 4.21 27.94 0.60
CA LEU A 35 2.76 27.96 0.85
C LEU A 35 2.15 26.56 0.84
N ARG A 36 2.47 25.76 -0.19
CA ARG A 36 1.99 24.37 -0.31
C ARG A 36 2.50 23.53 0.86
N ARG A 37 3.79 23.67 1.19
CA ARG A 37 4.42 22.98 2.31
C ARG A 37 3.79 23.35 3.64
N THR A 38 3.51 24.63 3.89
CA THR A 38 2.87 25.10 5.12
C THR A 38 1.43 24.59 5.22
N LEU A 39 0.68 24.61 4.12
CA LEU A 39 -0.68 24.08 4.06
C LEU A 39 -0.69 22.60 4.41
N ILE A 40 0.14 21.77 3.76
CA ILE A 40 0.23 20.34 4.01
C ILE A 40 0.56 20.11 5.47
N ARG A 41 1.61 20.72 6.03
CA ARG A 41 2.02 20.57 7.42
C ARG A 41 0.95 20.97 8.43
N THR A 42 0.19 22.03 8.11
CA THR A 42 -0.91 22.46 8.97
C THR A 42 -2.03 21.43 8.98
N VAL A 43 -2.43 20.94 7.81
CA VAL A 43 -3.45 19.91 7.70
C VAL A 43 -2.99 18.61 8.36
N GLU A 44 -1.75 18.16 8.14
CA GLU A 44 -1.18 16.99 8.79
C GLU A 44 -1.19 17.11 10.33
N ARG A 45 -0.85 18.27 10.88
CA ARG A 45 -0.92 18.53 12.33
C ARG A 45 -2.34 18.40 12.86
N LEU A 46 -3.30 19.04 12.17
CA LEU A 46 -4.72 18.98 12.52
C LEU A 46 -5.29 17.56 12.32
N SER A 47 -4.79 16.82 11.34
CA SER A 47 -5.18 15.42 11.06
C SER A 47 -4.64 14.42 12.07
N GLY A 48 -3.82 14.84 13.03
CA GLY A 48 -3.32 13.99 14.11
C GLY A 48 -2.01 13.27 13.81
N ARG A 49 -1.22 13.70 12.80
CA ARG A 49 0.11 13.17 12.48
C ARG A 49 0.99 13.03 13.72
N ALA A 50 1.02 14.05 14.59
CA ALA A 50 1.78 14.00 15.84
C ALA A 50 1.38 12.84 16.76
N GLY A 51 0.13 12.40 16.71
CA GLY A 51 -0.35 11.21 17.40
C GLY A 51 0.26 9.93 16.84
N PHE A 52 0.37 9.83 15.51
CA PHE A 52 1.02 8.69 14.85
C PHE A 52 2.53 8.66 15.10
N GLU A 53 3.20 9.80 15.06
CA GLU A 53 4.62 9.89 15.44
C GLU A 53 4.86 9.44 16.88
N ARG A 54 3.95 9.80 17.79
CA ARG A 54 4.01 9.33 19.20
C ARG A 54 3.75 7.84 19.30
N LEU A 55 2.75 7.32 18.58
CA LEU A 55 2.45 5.90 18.53
C LEU A 55 3.64 5.10 18.02
N TYR A 56 4.26 5.54 16.93
CA TYR A 56 5.44 4.92 16.37
C TYR A 56 6.64 4.95 17.33
N ARG A 57 6.93 6.08 17.99
CA ARG A 57 8.00 6.16 18.99
C ARG A 57 7.75 5.27 20.20
N ASN A 58 6.50 5.22 20.67
CA ASN A 58 6.12 4.32 21.76
C ASN A 58 6.28 2.86 21.36
N TRP A 59 5.90 2.54 20.12
CA TRP A 59 6.11 1.22 19.56
C TRP A 59 7.60 0.86 19.51
N GLN A 60 8.47 1.72 19.02
CA GLN A 60 9.93 1.50 18.99
C GLN A 60 10.54 1.21 20.37
N GLN A 61 9.94 1.67 21.45
CA GLN A 61 10.41 1.48 22.83
C GLN A 61 9.87 0.21 23.49
N LYS A 62 8.89 -0.46 22.88
CA LYS A 62 8.33 -1.70 23.41
C LYS A 62 9.16 -2.91 22.97
N PRO A 63 9.22 -3.96 23.81
CA PRO A 63 9.70 -5.24 23.34
C PRO A 63 8.74 -5.79 22.29
N HIS A 64 9.28 -6.24 21.16
CA HIS A 64 8.51 -6.86 20.09
C HIS A 64 8.82 -8.35 19.99
N ASN A 65 7.80 -9.13 19.66
CA ASN A 65 8.03 -10.52 19.30
C ASN A 65 8.73 -10.56 17.92
N ALA A 66 9.93 -11.10 17.87
CA ALA A 66 10.71 -11.21 16.63
C ALA A 66 10.03 -12.10 15.55
N GLU A 67 9.06 -12.92 15.96
CA GLU A 67 8.26 -13.74 15.05
C GLU A 67 7.16 -12.94 14.32
N ASP A 68 6.71 -11.83 14.91
CA ASP A 68 5.64 -11.01 14.35
C ASP A 68 6.17 -10.13 13.23
N SER A 69 5.49 -10.15 12.08
CA SER A 69 5.78 -9.23 11.00
C SER A 69 5.50 -7.77 11.40
N ILE A 70 6.15 -6.82 10.74
CA ILE A 70 5.88 -5.38 10.95
C ILE A 70 4.40 -5.04 10.71
N PHE A 71 3.73 -5.74 9.81
CA PHE A 71 2.30 -5.59 9.55
C PHE A 71 1.47 -6.01 10.76
N THR A 72 1.79 -7.17 11.36
CA THR A 72 1.09 -7.69 12.55
C THR A 72 1.25 -6.75 13.74
N GLN A 73 2.46 -6.27 13.97
CA GLN A 73 2.75 -5.32 15.03
C GLN A 73 1.97 -4.01 14.83
N ALA A 74 1.95 -3.48 13.61
CA ALA A 74 1.21 -2.24 13.28
C ALA A 74 -0.31 -2.41 13.47
N ILE A 75 -0.88 -3.54 13.09
CA ILE A 75 -2.31 -3.84 13.30
C ILE A 75 -2.65 -3.90 14.79
N GLY A 76 -1.78 -4.50 15.61
CA GLY A 76 -1.93 -4.51 17.07
C GLY A 76 -1.92 -3.11 17.67
N GLU A 77 -0.98 -2.24 17.27
CA GLU A 77 -0.92 -0.85 17.75
C GLU A 77 -2.12 0.01 17.28
N LEU A 78 -2.69 -0.29 16.12
CA LEU A 78 -3.88 0.40 15.61
C LEU A 78 -5.19 -0.18 16.17
N GLY A 79 -5.14 -1.31 16.89
CA GLY A 79 -6.30 -1.98 17.46
C GLY A 79 -7.31 -2.44 16.40
N LEU A 80 -6.84 -2.81 15.20
CA LEU A 80 -7.70 -3.26 14.12
C LEU A 80 -7.98 -4.76 14.25
N THR A 81 -9.20 -5.16 13.92
CA THR A 81 -9.61 -6.57 13.91
C THR A 81 -10.14 -6.99 12.54
N ALA A 82 -9.97 -8.27 12.21
CA ALA A 82 -10.45 -8.81 10.95
C ALA A 82 -11.92 -9.21 11.07
N ASP A 83 -12.73 -8.79 10.10
CA ASP A 83 -14.04 -9.36 9.80
C ASP A 83 -13.90 -10.14 8.48
N ILE A 84 -13.46 -11.40 8.61
CA ILE A 84 -13.20 -12.36 7.54
C ILE A 84 -13.57 -13.76 8.02
N SER A 85 -14.12 -14.59 7.15
CA SER A 85 -14.45 -15.97 7.51
C SER A 85 -13.22 -16.88 7.55
N PRO A 86 -13.23 -17.95 8.37
CA PRO A 86 -12.17 -18.97 8.35
C PRO A 86 -12.02 -19.64 6.99
N GLU A 87 -13.11 -19.82 6.25
CA GLU A 87 -13.07 -20.36 4.89
C GLU A 87 -12.26 -19.47 3.94
N GLU A 88 -12.50 -18.15 3.98
CA GLU A 88 -11.77 -17.19 3.17
C GLU A 88 -10.29 -17.10 3.55
N MET A 89 -9.97 -17.22 4.84
CA MET A 89 -8.57 -17.33 5.29
C MET A 89 -7.88 -18.58 4.74
N GLY A 90 -8.60 -19.70 4.67
CA GLY A 90 -8.09 -20.96 4.09
C GLY A 90 -7.80 -20.90 2.58
N ARG A 91 -8.26 -19.86 1.87
CA ARG A 91 -7.96 -19.65 0.46
C ARG A 91 -6.56 -19.07 0.19
N ILE A 92 -5.87 -18.59 1.23
CA ILE A 92 -4.53 -18.02 1.09
C ILE A 92 -3.52 -19.15 0.90
N PRO A 93 -2.81 -19.23 -0.25
CA PRO A 93 -1.82 -20.28 -0.50
C PRO A 93 -0.64 -20.20 0.47
N GLU A 94 -0.31 -21.31 1.12
CA GLU A 94 0.81 -21.41 2.06
C GLU A 94 2.18 -21.38 1.38
N THR A 95 2.25 -21.73 0.10
CA THR A 95 3.51 -21.82 -0.66
C THR A 95 3.35 -21.36 -2.11
N GLY A 96 4.46 -21.11 -2.77
CA GLY A 96 4.55 -20.72 -4.17
C GLY A 96 4.31 -19.23 -4.42
N PRO A 97 4.57 -18.74 -5.64
CA PRO A 97 4.47 -17.34 -5.98
C PRO A 97 3.01 -16.84 -5.92
N LEU A 98 2.78 -15.80 -5.13
CA LEU A 98 1.45 -15.26 -4.89
C LEU A 98 1.40 -13.75 -5.16
N LEU A 99 0.64 -13.35 -6.16
CA LEU A 99 0.28 -11.97 -6.40
C LEU A 99 -1.05 -11.64 -5.71
N VAL A 100 -1.04 -10.73 -4.76
CA VAL A 100 -2.24 -10.24 -4.08
C VAL A 100 -2.64 -8.89 -4.67
N VAL A 101 -3.86 -8.79 -5.19
CA VAL A 101 -4.43 -7.55 -5.73
C VAL A 101 -5.66 -7.16 -4.93
N SER A 102 -5.82 -5.87 -4.65
CA SER A 102 -6.96 -5.37 -3.88
C SER A 102 -7.40 -3.99 -4.30
N ASN A 103 -8.68 -3.67 -4.07
CA ASN A 103 -9.14 -2.28 -4.01
C ASN A 103 -8.52 -1.54 -2.82
N HIS A 104 -8.61 -0.21 -2.82
CA HIS A 104 -7.84 0.63 -1.87
C HIS A 104 -8.69 1.69 -1.17
N PRO A 105 -9.69 1.30 -0.34
CA PRO A 105 -10.67 2.24 0.24
C PRO A 105 -10.13 3.15 1.34
N TYR A 106 -9.14 2.72 2.13
CA TYR A 106 -8.69 3.45 3.33
C TYR A 106 -7.26 4.00 3.25
N GLY A 107 -6.43 3.49 2.34
CA GLY A 107 -5.03 3.90 2.22
C GLY A 107 -4.10 3.06 3.11
N ILE A 108 -3.39 3.69 4.04
CA ILE A 108 -2.40 2.99 4.90
C ILE A 108 -2.96 1.72 5.54
N ILE A 109 -4.19 1.78 6.01
CA ILE A 109 -4.84 0.64 6.68
C ILE A 109 -4.96 -0.58 5.78
N ASP A 110 -5.32 -0.40 4.51
CA ASP A 110 -5.48 -1.54 3.60
C ASP A 110 -4.17 -2.29 3.43
N GLY A 111 -3.07 -1.55 3.25
CA GLY A 111 -1.74 -2.13 3.11
C GLY A 111 -1.28 -2.89 4.34
N LEU A 112 -1.43 -2.27 5.52
CA LEU A 112 -1.08 -2.90 6.79
C LEU A 112 -1.95 -4.13 7.06
N PHE A 113 -3.24 -4.03 6.78
CA PHE A 113 -4.20 -5.08 7.08
C PHE A 113 -4.04 -6.30 6.17
N ILE A 114 -3.92 -6.10 4.86
CA ILE A 114 -3.66 -7.20 3.91
C ILE A 114 -2.28 -7.80 4.16
N GLY A 115 -1.27 -6.95 4.47
CA GLY A 115 0.04 -7.41 4.89
C GLY A 115 -0.01 -8.33 6.11
N HIS A 116 -0.82 -7.98 7.12
CA HIS A 116 -1.05 -8.82 8.30
C HIS A 116 -1.75 -10.14 7.95
N LEU A 117 -2.80 -10.13 7.13
CA LEU A 117 -3.48 -11.35 6.69
C LEU A 117 -2.52 -12.29 5.96
N MET A 118 -1.69 -11.77 5.06
CA MET A 118 -0.69 -12.59 4.38
C MET A 118 0.38 -13.08 5.36
N ALA A 119 0.85 -12.22 6.27
CA ALA A 119 1.87 -12.56 7.25
C ALA A 119 1.41 -13.57 8.31
N SER A 120 0.11 -13.74 8.52
CA SER A 120 -0.43 -14.80 9.39
C SER A 120 -0.29 -16.21 8.79
N VAL A 121 -0.07 -16.30 7.48
CA VAL A 121 0.10 -17.56 6.75
C VAL A 121 1.52 -17.75 6.23
N ARG A 122 2.20 -16.63 5.86
CA ARG A 122 3.50 -16.64 5.18
C ARG A 122 4.44 -15.60 5.77
N LYS A 123 5.75 -15.89 5.80
CA LYS A 123 6.78 -14.93 6.30
C LYS A 123 7.42 -14.09 5.18
N ASP A 124 7.25 -14.46 3.94
CA ASP A 124 7.87 -13.90 2.73
C ASP A 124 6.96 -12.87 2.02
N VAL A 125 6.49 -11.87 2.75
CA VAL A 125 5.50 -10.90 2.26
C VAL A 125 6.14 -9.55 1.97
N LYS A 126 5.96 -9.04 0.75
CA LYS A 126 6.29 -7.64 0.40
C LYS A 126 5.08 -6.89 -0.15
N LEU A 127 5.02 -5.60 0.18
CA LEU A 127 3.98 -4.68 -0.25
C LEU A 127 4.58 -3.57 -1.13
N ILE A 128 4.04 -3.36 -2.33
CA ILE A 128 4.34 -2.17 -3.13
C ILE A 128 3.53 -0.99 -2.56
N CYS A 129 4.22 0.06 -2.12
CA CYS A 129 3.58 1.25 -1.57
C CYS A 129 4.32 2.53 -1.98
N HIS A 130 3.70 3.68 -1.72
CA HIS A 130 4.33 4.98 -2.00
C HIS A 130 5.63 5.13 -1.19
N SER A 131 6.70 5.64 -1.83
CA SER A 131 8.03 5.80 -1.25
C SER A 131 8.06 6.52 0.10
N LEU A 132 7.15 7.48 0.31
CA LEU A 132 6.99 8.17 1.60
C LEU A 132 6.56 7.27 2.76
N LEU A 133 5.97 6.11 2.49
CA LEU A 133 5.60 5.14 3.53
C LEU A 133 6.75 4.20 3.90
N CYS A 134 7.82 4.19 3.12
CA CYS A 134 9.02 3.39 3.37
C CYS A 134 10.03 4.10 4.31
N GLN A 135 9.64 5.19 4.98
CA GLN A 135 10.51 5.93 5.90
C GLN A 135 10.86 5.17 7.18
N PRO A 136 9.96 4.38 7.82
CA PRO A 136 10.35 3.54 8.95
C PRO A 136 11.38 2.50 8.54
N GLN A 137 12.52 2.48 9.21
CA GLN A 137 13.64 1.59 8.89
C GLN A 137 13.24 0.11 9.06
N GLU A 138 12.42 -0.16 10.06
CA GLU A 138 11.93 -1.50 10.40
C GLU A 138 10.98 -2.08 9.34
N ALA A 139 10.39 -1.23 8.49
CA ALA A 139 9.47 -1.66 7.45
C ALA A 139 10.15 -1.83 6.08
N GLN A 140 11.41 -1.43 5.91
CA GLN A 140 12.07 -1.39 4.60
C GLN A 140 12.16 -2.76 3.94
N ASP A 141 12.39 -3.83 4.70
CA ASP A 141 12.47 -5.19 4.16
C ASP A 141 11.12 -5.73 3.67
N ALA A 142 10.01 -5.22 4.22
CA ALA A 142 8.65 -5.61 3.86
C ALA A 142 8.03 -4.72 2.78
N LEU A 143 8.67 -3.62 2.40
CA LEU A 143 8.11 -2.62 1.49
C LEU A 143 8.94 -2.45 0.22
N LEU A 144 8.26 -2.31 -0.92
CA LEU A 144 8.84 -1.94 -2.20
C LEU A 144 8.34 -0.54 -2.59
N PRO A 145 9.24 0.47 -2.61
CA PRO A 145 8.84 1.86 -2.84
C PRO A 145 8.47 2.12 -4.30
N ILE A 146 7.30 2.72 -4.55
CA ILE A 146 6.96 3.31 -5.84
C ILE A 146 6.87 4.83 -5.69
N ASP A 147 7.36 5.56 -6.69
CA ASP A 147 7.32 7.01 -6.72
C ASP A 147 6.50 7.47 -7.94
N PHE A 148 5.50 8.28 -7.71
CA PHE A 148 4.62 8.84 -8.75
C PHE A 148 5.09 10.19 -9.28
N GLY A 149 6.24 10.70 -8.81
CA GLY A 149 6.84 11.93 -9.31
C GLY A 149 7.20 11.86 -10.79
N ALA A 150 7.24 13.01 -11.45
CA ALA A 150 7.58 13.10 -12.89
C ALA A 150 9.09 13.10 -13.15
N GLY A 151 9.93 13.22 -12.12
CA GLY A 151 11.39 13.36 -12.23
C GLY A 151 12.11 12.07 -12.66
N PRO A 152 13.38 12.20 -13.10
CA PRO A 152 14.20 11.04 -13.48
C PRO A 152 14.39 10.04 -12.32
N GLU A 153 14.55 10.53 -11.11
CA GLU A 153 14.74 9.73 -9.90
C GLU A 153 13.49 8.91 -9.56
N ALA A 154 12.31 9.53 -9.60
CA ALA A 154 11.04 8.84 -9.41
C ALA A 154 10.83 7.71 -10.43
N ARG A 155 11.18 7.96 -11.71
CA ARG A 155 11.14 6.94 -12.76
C ARG A 155 12.12 5.80 -12.49
N ARG A 156 13.34 6.10 -12.01
CA ARG A 156 14.34 5.10 -11.65
C ARG A 156 13.86 4.24 -10.49
N THR A 157 13.38 4.85 -9.40
CA THR A 157 12.81 4.14 -8.24
C THR A 157 11.68 3.21 -8.66
N SER A 158 10.74 3.71 -9.46
CA SER A 158 9.62 2.91 -9.93
C SER A 158 10.02 1.78 -10.88
N ALA A 159 11.05 1.98 -11.73
CA ALA A 159 11.58 0.93 -12.60
C ALA A 159 12.28 -0.16 -11.78
N GLU A 160 13.07 0.21 -10.79
CA GLU A 160 13.76 -0.70 -9.87
C GLU A 160 12.75 -1.54 -9.07
N THR A 161 11.72 -0.91 -8.54
CA THR A 161 10.64 -1.60 -7.83
C THR A 161 9.93 -2.62 -8.72
N ARG A 162 9.64 -2.27 -10.00
CA ARG A 162 9.03 -3.24 -10.92
C ARG A 162 9.94 -4.43 -11.19
N ARG A 163 11.24 -4.23 -11.28
CA ARG A 163 12.23 -5.31 -11.43
C ARG A 163 12.22 -6.21 -10.19
N LYS A 164 12.39 -5.63 -8.99
CA LYS A 164 12.36 -6.36 -7.72
C LYS A 164 11.04 -7.10 -7.47
N ALA A 165 9.91 -6.53 -7.89
CA ALA A 165 8.60 -7.17 -7.79
C ALA A 165 8.51 -8.45 -8.64
N VAL A 166 9.10 -8.43 -9.84
CA VAL A 166 9.18 -9.60 -10.72
C VAL A 166 10.07 -10.67 -10.10
N GLU A 167 11.27 -10.30 -9.67
CA GLU A 167 12.24 -11.21 -9.04
C GLU A 167 11.64 -11.87 -7.79
N TRP A 168 10.98 -11.08 -6.93
CA TRP A 168 10.35 -11.55 -5.71
C TRP A 168 9.27 -12.62 -5.96
N LEU A 169 8.45 -12.43 -6.99
CA LEU A 169 7.47 -13.44 -7.42
C LEU A 169 8.14 -14.68 -8.02
N ASP A 170 9.22 -14.50 -8.81
CA ASP A 170 9.94 -15.63 -9.42
C ASP A 170 10.64 -16.52 -8.38
N GLU A 171 11.02 -15.94 -7.24
CA GLU A 171 11.57 -16.65 -6.08
C GLU A 171 10.48 -17.40 -5.28
N GLY A 172 9.21 -17.27 -5.66
CA GLY A 172 8.10 -18.01 -5.04
C GLY A 172 7.41 -17.28 -3.88
N HIS A 173 7.64 -15.99 -3.74
CA HIS A 173 7.18 -15.18 -2.61
C HIS A 173 5.85 -14.46 -2.82
N VAL A 174 5.34 -13.81 -1.76
CA VAL A 174 4.09 -13.04 -1.76
C VAL A 174 4.35 -11.56 -2.08
N LEU A 175 3.66 -11.06 -3.08
CA LEU A 175 3.67 -9.65 -3.46
C LEU A 175 2.28 -9.04 -3.37
N ILE A 176 2.12 -7.99 -2.57
CA ILE A 176 0.87 -7.25 -2.45
C ILE A 176 0.96 -5.96 -3.27
N ILE A 177 -0.09 -5.67 -4.03
CA ILE A 177 -0.20 -4.44 -4.81
C ILE A 177 -1.64 -3.92 -4.83
N PHE A 178 -1.78 -2.60 -4.78
CA PHE A 178 -3.02 -1.86 -5.02
C PHE A 178 -3.00 -1.30 -6.45
N PRO A 179 -3.64 -1.97 -7.41
CA PRO A 179 -3.44 -1.68 -8.83
C PRO A 179 -3.88 -0.28 -9.28
N GLY A 180 -4.83 0.32 -8.57
CA GLY A 180 -5.28 1.69 -8.83
C GLY A 180 -4.28 2.77 -8.40
N GLY A 181 -3.22 2.41 -7.66
CA GLY A 181 -2.14 3.32 -7.25
C GLY A 181 -2.56 4.45 -6.31
N GLY A 182 -3.83 4.59 -6.00
CA GLY A 182 -4.35 5.63 -5.11
C GLY A 182 -5.60 5.20 -4.37
N VAL A 183 -5.89 5.87 -3.26
CA VAL A 183 -7.03 5.56 -2.40
C VAL A 183 -8.36 5.77 -3.14
N ALA A 184 -9.29 4.83 -3.02
CA ALA A 184 -10.58 4.87 -3.69
C ALA A 184 -11.37 6.15 -3.37
N THR A 185 -12.00 6.71 -4.39
CA THR A 185 -12.72 7.98 -4.30
C THR A 185 -14.11 7.86 -4.90
N SER A 186 -15.07 8.56 -4.32
CA SER A 186 -16.45 8.58 -4.79
C SER A 186 -16.60 9.40 -6.07
N VAL A 187 -17.54 9.06 -6.94
CA VAL A 187 -17.88 9.78 -8.20
C VAL A 187 -18.11 11.27 -7.94
N THR A 188 -18.88 11.54 -6.91
CA THR A 188 -19.11 12.88 -6.38
C THR A 188 -18.84 12.89 -4.89
N PRO A 189 -18.54 14.03 -4.26
CA PRO A 189 -18.28 14.10 -2.83
C PRO A 189 -19.37 13.48 -1.95
N MET A 190 -20.60 13.44 -2.45
CA MET A 190 -21.77 12.95 -1.72
C MET A 190 -22.17 11.53 -2.09
N ALA A 191 -21.59 10.93 -3.12
CA ALA A 191 -21.90 9.56 -3.54
C ALA A 191 -21.59 8.56 -2.41
N ARG A 192 -22.35 7.46 -2.39
CA ARG A 192 -22.24 6.42 -1.34
C ARG A 192 -20.99 5.58 -1.50
N ASN A 193 -20.66 5.24 -2.73
CA ASN A 193 -19.59 4.31 -3.07
C ASN A 193 -18.32 5.05 -3.47
N ALA A 194 -17.17 4.44 -3.22
CA ALA A 194 -15.88 4.88 -3.68
C ALA A 194 -15.24 3.75 -4.48
N SER A 195 -14.60 4.09 -5.59
CA SER A 195 -13.92 3.14 -6.47
C SER A 195 -12.50 3.60 -6.74
N ASP A 196 -11.66 2.64 -7.11
CA ASP A 196 -10.27 2.90 -7.44
C ASP A 196 -10.14 3.71 -8.74
N PHE A 197 -8.97 4.27 -8.92
CA PHE A 197 -8.47 4.69 -10.22
C PHE A 197 -8.38 3.52 -11.18
N GLU A 198 -8.11 3.80 -12.44
CA GLU A 198 -7.82 2.76 -13.42
C GLU A 198 -6.68 1.86 -12.95
N TRP A 199 -6.88 0.55 -13.06
CA TRP A 199 -5.88 -0.42 -12.66
C TRP A 199 -4.75 -0.49 -13.69
N HIS A 200 -3.52 -0.38 -13.21
CA HIS A 200 -2.34 -0.24 -14.05
C HIS A 200 -2.02 -1.55 -14.81
N PRO A 201 -1.71 -1.49 -16.14
CA PRO A 201 -1.43 -2.67 -16.98
C PRO A 201 -0.27 -3.56 -16.49
N PHE A 202 0.62 -3.05 -15.66
CA PHE A 202 1.72 -3.83 -15.04
C PHE A 202 1.21 -5.08 -14.30
N ILE A 203 -0.01 -5.05 -13.78
CA ILE A 203 -0.64 -6.19 -13.11
C ILE A 203 -0.77 -7.40 -14.04
N ALA A 204 -1.17 -7.18 -15.30
CA ALA A 204 -1.27 -8.26 -16.27
C ALA A 204 0.10 -8.94 -16.48
N ARG A 205 1.19 -8.16 -16.48
CA ARG A 205 2.54 -8.70 -16.61
C ARG A 205 2.93 -9.61 -15.43
N LEU A 206 2.53 -9.23 -14.21
CA LEU A 206 2.78 -10.03 -13.00
C LEU A 206 1.88 -11.26 -12.95
N ALA A 207 0.57 -11.08 -13.15
CA ALA A 207 -0.43 -12.13 -13.03
C ALA A 207 -0.28 -13.24 -14.11
N ARG A 208 0.24 -12.90 -15.29
CA ARG A 208 0.46 -13.86 -16.37
C ARG A 208 1.80 -14.61 -16.30
N ARG A 209 2.58 -14.43 -15.26
CA ARG A 209 3.82 -15.20 -15.07
C ARG A 209 3.47 -16.67 -14.79
N PRO A 210 4.22 -17.61 -15.38
CA PRO A 210 3.98 -19.03 -15.13
C PRO A 210 4.06 -19.38 -13.64
N GLY A 211 3.10 -20.15 -13.15
CA GLY A 211 3.04 -20.61 -11.75
C GLY A 211 2.58 -19.56 -10.74
N VAL A 212 2.44 -18.28 -11.13
CA VAL A 212 1.93 -17.24 -10.23
C VAL A 212 0.43 -17.41 -10.02
N LYS A 213 0.04 -17.65 -8.77
CA LYS A 213 -1.36 -17.55 -8.34
C LYS A 213 -1.68 -16.10 -8.04
N THR A 214 -2.83 -15.62 -8.50
CA THR A 214 -3.33 -14.27 -8.21
C THR A 214 -4.52 -14.37 -7.27
N LEU A 215 -4.44 -13.70 -6.13
CA LEU A 215 -5.46 -13.64 -5.09
C LEU A 215 -6.10 -12.26 -5.10
N ALA A 216 -7.38 -12.19 -5.47
CA ALA A 216 -8.15 -10.97 -5.39
C ALA A 216 -8.73 -10.81 -3.99
N ILE A 217 -8.52 -9.64 -3.37
CA ILE A 217 -9.05 -9.28 -2.06
C ILE A 217 -9.90 -8.02 -2.20
N TYR A 218 -11.07 -8.03 -1.60
CA TYR A 218 -11.94 -6.87 -1.50
C TYR A 218 -11.96 -6.37 -0.06
N VAL A 219 -11.60 -5.11 0.14
CA VAL A 219 -11.74 -4.39 1.43
C VAL A 219 -13.00 -3.54 1.36
N ALA A 220 -13.94 -3.80 2.27
CA ALA A 220 -15.21 -3.11 2.30
C ALA A 220 -15.12 -1.72 2.95
N GLY A 221 -15.82 -0.76 2.37
CA GLY A 221 -15.99 0.57 2.91
C GLY A 221 -15.31 1.69 2.13
N ARG A 222 -15.16 2.83 2.79
CA ARG A 222 -14.57 4.04 2.20
C ARG A 222 -14.14 5.02 3.29
N ASN A 223 -13.31 5.97 2.93
CA ASN A 223 -12.98 7.12 3.75
C ASN A 223 -14.16 8.09 3.92
N SER A 224 -14.06 8.97 4.88
CA SER A 224 -15.11 9.91 5.25
C SER A 224 -15.53 10.85 4.11
N ARG A 225 -16.69 11.50 4.28
CA ARG A 225 -17.12 12.55 3.35
C ARG A 225 -16.13 13.72 3.28
N ILE A 226 -15.46 14.04 4.38
CA ILE A 226 -14.44 15.09 4.41
C ILE A 226 -13.29 14.72 3.45
N PHE A 227 -12.83 13.46 3.49
CA PHE A 227 -11.84 12.94 2.56
C PHE A 227 -12.34 12.99 1.10
N GLN A 228 -13.60 12.62 0.87
CA GLN A 228 -14.17 12.65 -0.48
C GLN A 228 -14.24 14.09 -1.01
N VAL A 229 -14.72 15.05 -0.23
CA VAL A 229 -14.73 16.49 -0.60
C VAL A 229 -13.31 16.97 -0.89
N ALA A 230 -12.35 16.70 0.00
CA ALA A 230 -10.96 17.10 -0.19
C ALA A 230 -10.35 16.50 -1.47
N SER A 231 -10.70 15.24 -1.79
CA SER A 231 -10.24 14.57 -3.01
C SER A 231 -10.73 15.22 -4.29
N HIS A 232 -11.87 15.89 -4.26
CA HIS A 232 -12.41 16.66 -5.39
C HIS A 232 -11.94 18.11 -5.45
N LEU A 233 -11.24 18.60 -4.41
CA LEU A 233 -10.74 19.96 -4.32
C LEU A 233 -9.23 20.07 -4.49
N SER A 234 -8.47 19.15 -3.89
CA SER A 234 -7.00 19.25 -3.88
C SER A 234 -6.37 17.90 -3.55
N TYR A 235 -5.40 17.49 -4.37
CA TYR A 235 -4.57 16.31 -4.10
C TYR A 235 -3.82 16.42 -2.77
N ALA A 236 -3.26 17.61 -2.48
CA ALA A 236 -2.51 17.83 -1.24
C ALA A 236 -3.39 17.69 0.02
N LEU A 237 -4.63 18.21 -0.03
CA LEU A 237 -5.58 18.05 1.09
C LEU A 237 -5.98 16.58 1.29
N ARG A 238 -6.26 15.88 0.19
CA ARG A 238 -6.56 14.45 0.20
C ARG A 238 -5.48 13.67 0.92
N VAL A 239 -4.23 13.85 0.51
CA VAL A 239 -3.08 13.14 1.05
C VAL A 239 -2.86 13.48 2.55
N ALA A 240 -2.96 14.75 2.90
CA ALA A 240 -2.82 15.21 4.28
C ALA A 240 -3.90 14.65 5.24
N LEU A 241 -5.08 14.28 4.70
CA LEU A 241 -6.17 13.67 5.49
C LEU A 241 -6.01 12.18 5.72
N ILE A 242 -5.05 11.49 5.09
CA ILE A 242 -4.86 10.04 5.26
C ILE A 242 -4.67 9.66 6.73
N PHE A 243 -3.91 10.45 7.49
CA PHE A 243 -3.71 10.21 8.94
C PHE A 243 -5.01 10.38 9.75
N PHE A 244 -5.83 11.36 9.39
CA PHE A 244 -7.14 11.55 10.00
C PHE A 244 -8.05 10.33 9.76
N GLU A 245 -8.09 9.82 8.53
CA GLU A 245 -8.87 8.64 8.18
C GLU A 245 -8.35 7.37 8.88
N THR A 246 -7.02 7.21 8.96
CA THR A 246 -6.41 6.12 9.71
C THR A 246 -6.83 6.18 11.19
N LYS A 247 -6.74 7.35 11.83
CA LYS A 247 -7.17 7.54 13.23
C LYS A 247 -8.65 7.21 13.44
N ARG A 248 -9.51 7.61 12.50
CA ARG A 248 -10.96 7.31 12.57
C ARG A 248 -11.27 5.82 12.49
N LYS A 249 -10.40 5.05 11.85
CA LYS A 249 -10.58 3.60 11.68
C LYS A 249 -9.95 2.80 12.82
N MET A 250 -9.05 3.35 13.61
CA MET A 250 -8.47 2.68 14.78
C MET A 250 -9.54 2.07 15.68
N ASN A 251 -9.21 0.92 16.27
CA ASN A 251 -10.09 0.13 17.16
C ASN A 251 -11.42 -0.29 16.50
N LYS A 252 -11.42 -0.50 15.18
CA LYS A 252 -12.63 -0.92 14.46
C LYS A 252 -12.32 -2.14 13.59
N PRO A 253 -13.35 -2.95 13.29
CA PRO A 253 -13.21 -4.05 12.36
C PRO A 253 -12.97 -3.53 10.93
N VAL A 254 -12.19 -4.31 10.18
CA VAL A 254 -12.00 -4.18 8.74
C VAL A 254 -12.62 -5.42 8.10
N THR A 255 -13.69 -5.20 7.34
CA THR A 255 -14.36 -6.27 6.60
C THR A 255 -13.59 -6.55 5.32
N VAL A 256 -13.18 -7.80 5.15
CA VAL A 256 -12.41 -8.27 4.00
C VAL A 256 -13.09 -9.49 3.40
N ARG A 257 -13.06 -9.59 2.08
CA ARG A 257 -13.47 -10.78 1.31
C ARG A 257 -12.32 -11.23 0.45
N VAL A 258 -12.11 -12.54 0.42
CA VAL A 258 -11.00 -13.18 -0.30
C VAL A 258 -11.57 -14.13 -1.34
N ALA A 259 -11.22 -13.92 -2.62
CA ALA A 259 -11.61 -14.81 -3.70
C ALA A 259 -10.74 -16.08 -3.72
N GLU A 260 -11.19 -17.10 -4.45
CA GLU A 260 -10.31 -18.23 -4.79
C GLU A 260 -9.10 -17.77 -5.59
N PRO A 261 -7.87 -18.25 -5.30
CA PRO A 261 -6.69 -17.93 -6.09
C PRO A 261 -6.80 -18.50 -7.51
N VAL A 262 -6.28 -17.77 -8.49
CA VAL A 262 -6.35 -18.15 -9.90
C VAL A 262 -5.01 -18.01 -10.60
N GLU A 263 -4.74 -18.86 -11.59
CA GLU A 263 -3.58 -18.74 -12.48
C GLU A 263 -3.99 -18.01 -13.76
N CYS A 264 -3.64 -16.72 -13.85
CA CYS A 264 -3.97 -15.90 -15.02
C CYS A 264 -3.12 -16.25 -16.26
N ALA A 265 -2.02 -16.96 -16.10
CA ALA A 265 -1.19 -17.44 -17.22
C ALA A 265 -1.97 -18.36 -18.17
N THR A 266 -2.93 -19.13 -17.65
CA THR A 266 -3.78 -20.06 -18.42
C THR A 266 -4.97 -19.38 -19.06
N MET A 267 -5.25 -18.13 -18.74
CA MET A 267 -6.35 -17.37 -19.33
C MET A 267 -6.05 -16.98 -20.77
N GLY A 268 -7.07 -17.02 -21.64
CA GLY A 268 -6.98 -16.57 -23.02
C GLY A 268 -6.53 -15.11 -23.17
N LYS A 269 -6.54 -14.57 -24.39
CA LYS A 269 -6.07 -13.22 -24.74
C LYS A 269 -6.92 -12.06 -24.19
N GLY A 270 -7.85 -12.31 -23.25
CA GLY A 270 -8.68 -11.28 -22.64
C GLY A 270 -7.91 -10.29 -21.77
N ASP A 271 -8.58 -9.21 -21.38
CA ASP A 271 -8.04 -8.21 -20.47
C ASP A 271 -8.05 -8.74 -19.02
N VAL A 272 -6.89 -9.26 -18.58
CA VAL A 272 -6.70 -9.79 -17.23
C VAL A 272 -6.88 -8.70 -16.18
N VAL A 273 -6.52 -7.45 -16.46
CA VAL A 273 -6.63 -6.35 -15.48
C VAL A 273 -8.10 -6.03 -15.23
N ALA A 274 -8.88 -5.86 -16.28
CA ALA A 274 -10.33 -5.65 -16.18
C ALA A 274 -11.02 -6.83 -15.50
N TRP A 275 -10.64 -8.05 -15.83
CA TRP A 275 -11.18 -9.26 -15.20
C TRP A 275 -10.88 -9.34 -13.71
N LEU A 276 -9.62 -9.08 -13.27
CA LEU A 276 -9.23 -9.08 -11.87
C LEU A 276 -9.96 -7.98 -11.10
N ARG A 277 -10.11 -6.80 -11.71
CA ARG A 277 -10.88 -5.71 -11.13
C ARG A 277 -12.35 -6.12 -10.93
N ALA A 278 -12.99 -6.64 -11.97
CA ALA A 278 -14.37 -7.12 -11.89
C ALA A 278 -14.53 -8.20 -10.81
N ARG A 279 -13.62 -9.16 -10.73
CA ARG A 279 -13.59 -10.21 -9.71
C ARG A 279 -13.45 -9.64 -8.29
N THR A 280 -12.62 -8.62 -8.10
CA THR A 280 -12.47 -7.97 -6.80
C THR A 280 -13.76 -7.28 -6.36
N TYR A 281 -14.35 -6.47 -7.24
CA TYR A 281 -15.57 -5.73 -6.90
C TYR A 281 -16.82 -6.59 -6.85
N ALA A 282 -16.83 -7.77 -7.49
CA ALA A 282 -17.94 -8.74 -7.37
C ALA A 282 -18.13 -9.30 -5.95
N MET A 283 -17.12 -9.15 -5.08
CA MET A 283 -17.23 -9.51 -3.65
C MET A 283 -17.86 -8.42 -2.79
N ALA A 284 -18.21 -7.26 -3.36
CA ALA A 284 -18.91 -6.20 -2.65
C ALA A 284 -20.35 -6.62 -2.32
N GLU A 285 -20.86 -6.12 -1.20
CA GLU A 285 -22.26 -6.28 -0.84
C GLU A 285 -23.18 -5.62 -1.89
N PRO A 286 -24.43 -6.07 -2.04
CA PRO A 286 -25.41 -5.47 -2.95
C PRO A 286 -25.53 -3.96 -2.75
N GLY A 287 -25.42 -3.18 -3.83
CA GLY A 287 -25.38 -1.72 -3.80
C GLY A 287 -24.01 -1.12 -3.41
N GLY A 288 -22.98 -1.94 -3.30
CA GLY A 288 -21.58 -1.52 -3.16
C GLY A 288 -21.01 -0.88 -4.43
N PRO A 289 -19.70 -0.58 -4.44
CA PRO A 289 -19.04 -0.01 -5.61
C PRO A 289 -18.99 -1.01 -6.77
N GLU A 290 -19.14 -0.49 -7.99
CA GLU A 290 -19.11 -1.28 -9.23
C GLU A 290 -17.72 -1.23 -9.88
N ALA A 291 -17.34 -2.33 -10.54
CA ALA A 291 -16.04 -2.43 -11.21
C ALA A 291 -15.90 -1.46 -12.40
N ASP A 292 -16.98 -1.17 -13.08
CA ASP A 292 -16.97 -0.33 -14.30
C ASP A 292 -16.74 1.15 -13.98
N TYR A 293 -16.95 1.55 -12.73
CA TYR A 293 -16.69 2.91 -12.34
C TYR A 293 -15.23 3.13 -11.99
N VAL A 294 -14.59 4.05 -12.70
CA VAL A 294 -13.20 4.48 -12.50
C VAL A 294 -13.19 5.94 -12.07
N PHE A 295 -12.57 6.24 -10.93
CA PHE A 295 -12.38 7.62 -10.51
C PHE A 295 -11.24 8.27 -11.31
N ASN A 296 -11.49 9.48 -11.80
CA ASN A 296 -10.48 10.35 -12.39
C ASN A 296 -10.49 11.71 -11.69
N PHE A 297 -9.32 12.28 -11.46
CA PHE A 297 -9.27 13.64 -10.90
C PHE A 297 -9.91 14.64 -11.84
N PRO A 298 -10.67 15.63 -11.31
CA PRO A 298 -11.09 16.77 -12.10
C PRO A 298 -9.88 17.45 -12.77
N PRO A 299 -9.98 17.92 -14.03
CA PRO A 299 -8.86 18.49 -14.79
C PRO A 299 -8.13 19.68 -14.11
N ARG A 300 -8.80 20.35 -13.17
CA ARG A 300 -8.25 21.45 -12.35
C ARG A 300 -7.35 21.00 -11.20
N ILE A 301 -7.30 19.69 -10.91
CA ILE A 301 -6.48 19.16 -9.83
C ILE A 301 -5.17 18.66 -10.42
N ASN A 302 -4.07 19.35 -10.14
CA ASN A 302 -2.73 18.88 -10.47
C ASN A 302 -2.32 17.80 -9.44
N VAL A 303 -2.01 16.63 -9.91
CA VAL A 303 -1.57 15.45 -9.14
C VAL A 303 -0.04 15.41 -9.07
#